data_b4199ffcc6165bd4d5629099f1ec3389
#
_entry.id   b4199ffcc6165bd4d5629099f1ec3389
#
_cell.length_a   1.000
_cell.length_b   1.000
_cell.length_c   1.000
_cell.angle_alpha   90.00
_cell.angle_beta   90.00
_cell.angle_gamma   90.00
#
_symmetry.space_group_name_H-M   'P 1'
#
loop_
_entity.id
_entity.type
_entity.pdbx_description
1 polymer ?
#
loop_
_entity_poly.entity_id
_entity_poly.type
_entity_poly.pdbx_seq_one_letter_code
_entity_poly.pdbx_strand_id
1 'polypeptide(L)' 'MSWFALINLALSYLSWKWATEAFNNGNKGLGWFNVFASAVNGAAFASIVF' A
#
# COMPACT_ATOMS: atom_id res chain seq x y z
N MET A 1 0.34 -12.62 -15.66
CA MET A 1 0.70 -11.70 -14.54
C MET A 1 1.69 -12.39 -13.64
N SER A 2 2.76 -11.69 -13.25
CA SER A 2 3.77 -12.28 -12.37
C SER A 2 3.32 -12.29 -10.92
N TRP A 3 3.93 -13.17 -10.11
CA TRP A 3 3.69 -13.18 -8.67
C TRP A 3 4.09 -11.85 -8.02
N PHE A 4 5.14 -11.20 -8.54
CA PHE A 4 5.55 -9.90 -8.03
C PHE A 4 4.44 -8.85 -8.18
N ALA A 5 3.75 -8.86 -9.31
CA ALA A 5 2.64 -7.93 -9.52
C ALA A 5 1.51 -8.19 -8.52
N LEU A 6 1.16 -9.46 -8.31
CA LEU A 6 0.12 -9.81 -7.35
C LEU A 6 0.50 -9.44 -5.92
N ILE A 7 1.75 -9.68 -5.53
CA ILE A 7 2.24 -9.33 -4.20
C ILE A 7 2.18 -7.82 -3.99
N ASN A 8 2.64 -7.04 -4.98
CA ASN A 8 2.62 -5.59 -4.88
C ASN A 8 1.19 -5.05 -4.81
N LEU A 9 0.27 -5.64 -5.56
CA LEU A 9 -1.14 -5.25 -5.49
C LEU A 9 -1.72 -5.54 -4.11
N ALA A 10 -1.47 -6.73 -3.58
CA ALA A 10 -1.95 -7.12 -2.26
C ALA A 10 -1.37 -6.22 -1.16
N LEU A 11 -0.07 -5.92 -1.23
CA LEU A 11 0.58 -5.05 -0.25
C LEU A 11 0.05 -3.63 -0.33
N SER A 12 -0.23 -3.12 -1.53
CA SER A 12 -0.82 -1.81 -1.71
C SER A 12 -2.19 -1.73 -1.02
N TYR A 13 -3.02 -2.75 -1.23
CA TYR A 13 -4.34 -2.82 -0.61
C TYR A 13 -4.25 -2.91 0.92
N LEU A 14 -3.40 -3.79 1.43
CA LEU A 14 -3.24 -3.97 2.87
C LEU A 14 -2.68 -2.72 3.53
N SER A 15 -1.71 -2.08 2.92
CA SER A 15 -1.13 -0.85 3.44
C SER A 15 -2.18 0.27 3.50
N TRP A 16 -3.02 0.36 2.49
CA TRP A 16 -4.11 1.33 2.48
C TRP A 16 -5.10 1.08 3.63
N LYS A 17 -5.47 -0.18 3.82
CA LYS A 17 -6.38 -0.57 4.89
C LYS A 17 -5.79 -0.23 6.26
N TRP A 18 -4.51 -0.56 6.47
CA TRP A 18 -3.84 -0.25 7.73
C TRP A 18 -3.66 1.24 7.93
N ALA A 19 -3.43 2.00 6.86
CA ALA A 19 -3.37 3.46 6.94
C ALA A 19 -4.70 4.03 7.47
N THR A 20 -5.81 3.55 6.94
CA THR A 20 -7.13 3.98 7.37
C THR A 20 -7.35 3.68 8.86
N GLU A 21 -6.99 2.48 9.30
CA GLU A 21 -7.10 2.10 10.69
C GLU A 21 -6.22 2.96 11.60
N ALA A 22 -4.98 3.23 11.16
CA ALA A 22 -4.06 4.05 11.95
C ALA A 22 -4.60 5.48 12.11
N PHE A 23 -5.15 6.06 11.06
CA PHE A 23 -5.76 7.40 11.14
C PHE A 23 -6.97 7.39 12.07
N ASN A 24 -7.80 6.36 12.01
CA ASN A 24 -8.97 6.23 12.88
C ASN A 24 -8.59 6.10 14.36
N ASN A 25 -7.41 5.53 14.63
CA ASN A 25 -6.90 5.40 15.99
C ASN A 25 -6.09 6.62 16.44
N GLY A 26 -6.00 7.65 15.61
CA GLY A 26 -5.26 8.86 15.92
C GLY A 26 -3.75 8.76 15.70
N ASN A 27 -3.27 7.68 15.11
CA ASN A 27 -1.85 7.49 14.86
C ASN A 27 -1.47 7.99 13.47
N LYS A 28 -1.30 9.31 13.37
CA LYS A 28 -1.04 9.97 12.09
C LYS A 28 0.28 9.55 11.45
N GLY A 29 1.32 9.37 12.27
CA GLY A 29 2.63 8.97 11.75
C GLY A 29 2.58 7.62 11.05
N LEU A 30 1.98 6.64 11.71
CA LEU A 30 1.84 5.30 11.13
C LEU A 30 0.88 5.31 9.94
N GLY A 31 -0.18 6.13 10.01
CA GLY A 31 -1.12 6.28 8.90
C GLY A 31 -0.42 6.79 7.64
N TRP A 32 0.37 7.84 7.75
CA TRP A 32 1.13 8.38 6.61
C TRP A 32 2.17 7.41 6.10
N PHE A 33 2.83 6.68 7.00
CA PHE A 33 3.79 5.66 6.60
C PHE A 33 3.12 4.59 5.72
N ASN A 34 1.93 4.14 6.11
CA ASN A 34 1.20 3.13 5.35
C ASN A 34 0.66 3.68 4.02
N VAL A 35 0.27 4.96 3.97
CA VAL A 35 -0.12 5.61 2.72
C VAL A 35 1.08 5.62 1.76
N PHE A 36 2.26 5.98 2.24
CA PHE A 36 3.46 5.97 1.43
C PHE A 36 3.77 4.56 0.91
N ALA A 37 3.68 3.56 1.78
CA ALA A 37 3.91 2.17 1.40
C ALA A 37 2.91 1.71 0.34
N SER A 38 1.64 2.10 0.47
CA SER A 38 0.61 1.78 -0.50
C SER A 38 0.94 2.40 -1.86
N ALA A 39 1.36 3.67 -1.88
CA ALA A 39 1.72 4.36 -3.12
C ALA A 39 2.90 3.69 -3.81
N VAL A 40 3.95 3.34 -3.04
CA VAL A 40 5.14 2.69 -3.60
C VAL A 40 4.78 1.32 -4.18
N ASN A 41 4.01 0.53 -3.47
CA ASN A 41 3.60 -0.80 -3.95
C ASN A 41 2.67 -0.71 -5.15
N GLY A 42 1.76 0.27 -5.16
CA GLY A 42 0.89 0.51 -6.30
C GLY A 42 1.66 0.94 -7.54
N ALA A 43 2.66 1.82 -7.37
CA ALA A 43 3.53 2.24 -8.46
C ALA A 43 4.36 1.08 -9.00
N ALA A 44 4.87 0.22 -8.11
CA ALA A 44 5.60 -0.98 -8.52
C ALA A 44 4.70 -1.92 -9.33
N PHE A 45 3.47 -2.12 -8.87
CA PHE A 45 2.49 -2.93 -9.61
C PHE A 45 2.24 -2.36 -10.99
N ALA A 46 2.02 -1.06 -11.09
CA ALA A 46 1.78 -0.40 -12.38
C ALA A 46 2.97 -0.56 -13.32
N SER A 47 4.19 -0.43 -12.79
CA SER A 47 5.42 -0.58 -13.59
C SER A 47 5.58 -1.99 -14.15
N ILE A 48 5.12 -3.02 -13.42
CA ILE A 48 5.20 -4.40 -13.87
C ILE A 48 4.13 -4.70 -14.93
N VAL A 49 2.93 -4.14 -14.75
CA VAL A 49 1.76 -4.47 -15.59
C VAL A 49 1.69 -3.56 -16.81
N PHE A 50 2.06 -2.32 -16.68
CA PHE A 50 2.01 -1.32 -17.75
C PHE A 50 3.39 -0.92 -18.24
#